data_a471b08713e3c613ea591870ae6b75f0
#
_entry.id   a471b08713e3c613ea591870ae6b75f0
#
_cell.length_a   1.000
_cell.length_b   1.000
_cell.length_c   1.000
_cell.angle_alpha   90.00
_cell.angle_beta   90.00
_cell.angle_gamma   90.00
#
_symmetry.space_group_name_H-M   'P 1'
#
loop_
_entity.id
_entity.type
_entity.pdbx_description
1 polymer ?
#
loop_
_entity_poly.entity_id
_entity_poly.type
_entity_poly.pdbx_seq_one_letter_code
_entity_poly.pdbx_strand_id
1 'polypeptide(L)'
;MSFLTNEKLTIVGAAGMIGSNMAQCAMMMKLSSNICLYDPFAPALEGVAEELYHCGFDGINLTFTSDIKEALTDAKYVVSSGGAARKAGMTREDLLKGNAEIAAEFGKNIKQYCPDVKHIVVIFNPADITGLITLIYAGVKP
;
A
#
# COMPACT_ATOMS: atom_id res chain seq x y z
N MET A 1 24.33 -8.17 -0.70
CA MET A 1 23.70 -6.83 -0.92
C MET A 1 22.94 -6.45 0.34
N SER A 2 23.20 -5.28 0.90
CA SER A 2 22.50 -4.77 2.09
C SER A 2 21.14 -4.18 1.71
N PHE A 3 20.22 -4.08 2.66
CA PHE A 3 18.97 -3.34 2.49
C PHE A 3 19.25 -1.84 2.35
N LEU A 4 18.38 -1.14 1.59
CA LEU A 4 18.45 0.33 1.48
C LEU A 4 18.05 1.00 2.78
N THR A 5 17.09 0.42 3.51
CA THR A 5 16.63 0.91 4.81
C THR A 5 16.11 -0.23 5.68
N ASN A 6 15.99 0.02 6.97
CA ASN A 6 15.27 -0.82 7.94
C ASN A 6 13.94 -0.21 8.38
N GLU A 7 13.60 0.96 7.85
CA GLU A 7 12.35 1.64 8.16
C GLU A 7 11.16 0.92 7.51
N LYS A 8 10.01 0.97 8.16
CA LYS A 8 8.81 0.26 7.71
C LYS A 8 8.32 0.76 6.35
N LEU A 9 8.21 -0.18 5.41
CA LEU A 9 7.54 -0.05 4.14
C LEU A 9 6.18 -0.76 4.20
N THR A 10 5.10 -0.02 4.03
CA THR A 10 3.75 -0.59 3.98
C THR A 10 3.23 -0.63 2.55
N ILE A 11 2.72 -1.78 2.14
CA ILE A 11 2.09 -2.00 0.84
C ILE A 11 0.60 -2.17 1.03
N VAL A 12 -0.17 -1.21 0.53
CA VAL A 12 -1.62 -1.12 0.63
C VAL A 12 -2.27 -1.69 -0.64
N GLY A 13 -3.24 -2.58 -0.46
CA GLY A 13 -3.83 -3.36 -1.55
C GLY A 13 -2.99 -4.59 -1.91
N ALA A 14 -2.31 -5.16 -0.92
CA ALA A 14 -1.34 -6.23 -1.10
C ALA A 14 -1.95 -7.56 -1.54
N ALA A 15 -3.25 -7.80 -1.30
CA ALA A 15 -3.95 -9.00 -1.79
C ALA A 15 -4.24 -8.95 -3.30
N GLY A 16 -4.15 -7.77 -3.92
CA GLY A 16 -4.30 -7.59 -5.36
C GLY A 16 -3.05 -8.00 -6.14
N MET A 17 -3.24 -8.29 -7.43
CA MET A 17 -2.17 -8.73 -8.33
C MET A 17 -1.00 -7.73 -8.39
N ILE A 18 -1.29 -6.43 -8.41
CA ILE A 18 -0.27 -5.38 -8.45
C ILE A 18 0.44 -5.28 -7.09
N GLY A 19 -0.32 -5.23 -6.00
CA GLY A 19 0.22 -5.10 -4.65
C GLY A 19 1.13 -6.27 -4.26
N SER A 20 0.73 -7.50 -4.55
CA SER A 20 1.55 -8.69 -4.30
C SER A 20 2.86 -8.69 -5.09
N ASN A 21 2.81 -8.32 -6.38
CA ASN A 21 4.02 -8.17 -7.20
C ASN A 21 4.95 -7.06 -6.68
N MET A 22 4.39 -5.92 -6.25
CA MET A 22 5.22 -4.85 -5.66
C MET A 22 5.91 -5.32 -4.38
N ALA A 23 5.21 -6.09 -3.53
CA ALA A 23 5.80 -6.68 -2.34
C ALA A 23 6.98 -7.59 -2.69
N GLN A 24 6.78 -8.50 -3.63
CA GLN A 24 7.83 -9.39 -4.10
C GLN A 24 9.03 -8.62 -4.66
N CYS A 25 8.80 -7.63 -5.51
CA CYS A 25 9.87 -6.78 -6.05
C CYS A 25 10.62 -6.02 -4.95
N ALA A 26 9.91 -5.45 -3.96
CA ALA A 26 10.53 -4.77 -2.83
C ALA A 26 11.45 -5.69 -2.02
N MET A 27 11.05 -6.94 -1.83
CA MET A 27 11.83 -7.97 -1.15
C MET A 27 13.07 -8.38 -1.99
N MET A 28 12.89 -8.66 -3.27
CA MET A 28 13.97 -9.02 -4.20
C MET A 28 15.03 -7.91 -4.30
N MET A 29 14.59 -6.67 -4.37
CA MET A 29 15.46 -5.49 -4.47
C MET A 29 16.05 -5.06 -3.13
N LYS A 30 15.67 -5.71 -2.03
CA LYS A 30 16.09 -5.35 -0.67
C LYS A 30 15.83 -3.88 -0.32
N LEU A 31 14.65 -3.37 -0.68
CA LEU A 31 14.31 -1.97 -0.43
C LEU A 31 14.17 -1.68 1.07
N SER A 32 13.50 -2.56 1.81
CA SER A 32 13.44 -2.46 3.27
C SER A 32 13.52 -3.85 3.90
N SER A 33 14.17 -3.94 5.05
CA SER A 33 14.15 -5.15 5.89
C SER A 33 12.87 -5.28 6.72
N ASN A 34 11.98 -4.30 6.69
CA ASN A 34 10.72 -4.29 7.44
C ASN A 34 9.55 -3.95 6.52
N ILE A 35 8.80 -4.97 6.09
CA ILE A 35 7.71 -4.84 5.13
C ILE A 35 6.40 -5.27 5.78
N CYS A 36 5.37 -4.43 5.67
CA CYS A 36 4.02 -4.71 6.11
C CYS A 36 3.06 -4.76 4.93
N LEU A 37 2.31 -5.85 4.81
CA LEU A 37 1.26 -6.01 3.80
C LEU A 37 -0.09 -5.65 4.42
N TYR A 38 -0.85 -4.83 3.73
CA TYR A 38 -2.21 -4.48 4.13
C TYR A 38 -3.21 -4.73 3.03
N ASP A 39 -4.30 -5.37 3.37
CA ASP A 39 -5.51 -5.45 2.55
C ASP A 39 -6.73 -5.68 3.46
N PRO A 40 -7.88 -5.06 3.18
CA PRO A 40 -9.10 -5.32 3.95
C PRO A 40 -9.63 -6.75 3.76
N PHE A 41 -9.23 -7.45 2.69
CA PHE A 41 -9.64 -8.84 2.43
C PHE A 41 -8.63 -9.84 3.00
N ALA A 42 -8.75 -10.12 4.30
CA ALA A 42 -7.84 -10.95 5.07
C ALA A 42 -7.52 -12.34 4.46
N PRO A 43 -8.48 -13.13 3.94
CA PRO A 43 -8.16 -14.46 3.41
C PRO A 43 -7.20 -14.44 2.22
N ALA A 44 -7.34 -13.49 1.30
CA ALA A 44 -6.42 -13.36 0.17
C ALA A 44 -5.07 -12.80 0.60
N LEU A 45 -5.06 -11.89 1.58
CA LEU A 45 -3.83 -11.32 2.13
C LEU A 45 -2.96 -12.39 2.80
N GLU A 46 -3.57 -13.29 3.57
CA GLU A 46 -2.88 -14.42 4.20
C GLU A 46 -2.22 -15.31 3.14
N GLY A 47 -2.94 -15.62 2.06
CA GLY A 47 -2.38 -16.40 0.95
C GLY A 47 -1.16 -15.74 0.30
N VAL A 48 -1.21 -14.43 0.06
CA VAL A 48 -0.06 -13.67 -0.48
C VAL A 48 1.12 -13.67 0.50
N ALA A 49 0.86 -13.49 1.80
CA ALA A 49 1.91 -13.53 2.81
C ALA A 49 2.62 -14.89 2.84
N GLU A 50 1.86 -15.99 2.80
CA GLU A 50 2.40 -17.35 2.75
C GLU A 50 3.24 -17.59 1.50
N GLU A 51 2.78 -17.15 0.32
CA GLU A 51 3.56 -17.24 -0.92
C GLU A 51 4.89 -16.51 -0.80
N LEU A 52 4.91 -15.32 -0.22
CA LEU A 52 6.12 -14.52 -0.04
C LEU A 52 7.07 -15.12 1.01
N TYR A 53 6.55 -15.74 2.08
CA TYR A 53 7.37 -16.51 3.02
C TYR A 53 8.07 -17.69 2.34
N HIS A 54 7.38 -18.40 1.46
CA HIS A 54 7.95 -19.51 0.71
C HIS A 54 9.01 -19.10 -0.31
N CYS A 55 9.09 -17.81 -0.69
CA CYS A 55 10.18 -17.29 -1.53
C CYS A 55 11.55 -17.30 -0.82
N GLY A 56 11.59 -17.43 0.50
CA GLY A 56 12.83 -17.56 1.26
C GLY A 56 13.77 -16.36 1.20
N PHE A 57 13.23 -15.14 1.16
CA PHE A 57 14.05 -13.92 1.20
C PHE A 57 14.63 -13.70 2.60
N ASP A 58 15.94 -13.79 2.73
CA ASP A 58 16.63 -13.64 4.00
C ASP A 58 16.64 -12.20 4.53
N GLY A 59 16.52 -12.08 5.85
CA GLY A 59 16.71 -10.81 6.57
C GLY A 59 15.53 -9.86 6.48
N ILE A 60 14.36 -10.32 6.02
CA ILE A 60 13.14 -9.52 5.93
C ILE A 60 12.19 -9.89 7.06
N ASN A 61 11.77 -8.88 7.82
CA ASN A 61 10.63 -8.96 8.71
C ASN A 61 9.37 -8.64 7.92
N LEU A 62 8.66 -9.69 7.48
CA LEU A 62 7.41 -9.57 6.75
C LEU A 62 6.24 -9.72 7.71
N THR A 63 5.38 -8.73 7.77
CA THR A 63 4.12 -8.75 8.54
C THR A 63 2.94 -8.50 7.61
N PHE A 64 1.75 -8.91 8.03
CA PHE A 64 0.50 -8.64 7.30
C PHE A 64 -0.65 -8.40 8.27
N THR A 65 -1.55 -7.52 7.90
CA THR A 65 -2.70 -7.17 8.73
C THR A 65 -3.84 -6.59 7.88
N SER A 66 -5.07 -6.78 8.33
CA SER A 66 -6.26 -6.12 7.78
C SER A 66 -6.70 -4.90 8.61
N ASP A 67 -5.91 -4.50 9.59
CA ASP A 67 -6.11 -3.26 10.35
C ASP A 67 -5.21 -2.16 9.77
N ILE A 68 -5.85 -1.14 9.19
CA ILE A 68 -5.14 0.01 8.57
C ILE A 68 -4.31 0.78 9.58
N LYS A 69 -4.74 0.87 10.83
CA LYS A 69 -3.99 1.52 11.90
C LYS A 69 -2.68 0.79 12.16
N GLU A 70 -2.75 -0.52 12.34
CA GLU A 70 -1.55 -1.35 12.54
C GLU A 70 -0.61 -1.27 11.33
N ALA A 71 -1.16 -1.32 10.12
CA ALA A 71 -0.40 -1.25 8.89
C ALA A 71 0.37 0.06 8.75
N LEU A 72 -0.24 1.20 9.09
CA LEU A 72 0.35 2.52 8.89
C LEU A 72 1.17 3.01 10.09
N THR A 73 0.94 2.49 11.30
CA THR A 73 1.73 2.90 12.47
C THR A 73 3.22 2.69 12.19
N ASP A 74 4.02 3.75 12.41
CA ASP A 74 5.47 3.79 12.17
C ASP A 74 5.92 3.61 10.71
N ALA A 75 5.00 3.60 9.75
CA ALA A 75 5.34 3.52 8.33
C ALA A 75 6.07 4.79 7.88
N LYS A 76 7.23 4.62 7.23
CA LYS A 76 8.00 5.72 6.62
C LYS A 76 7.85 5.75 5.10
N TYR A 77 7.54 4.62 4.52
CA TYR A 77 7.28 4.47 3.08
C TYR A 77 5.95 3.75 2.91
N VAL A 78 5.09 4.30 2.06
CA VAL A 78 3.78 3.69 1.79
C VAL A 78 3.56 3.64 0.28
N VAL A 79 3.24 2.46 -0.23
CA VAL A 79 2.87 2.26 -1.63
C VAL A 79 1.45 1.73 -1.68
N SER A 80 0.57 2.41 -2.41
CA SER A 80 -0.84 2.01 -2.51
C SER A 80 -1.25 1.67 -3.93
N SER A 81 -1.72 0.43 -4.10
CA SER A 81 -2.48 -0.04 -5.25
C SER A 81 -3.94 -0.33 -4.91
N GLY A 82 -4.40 0.12 -3.76
CA GLY A 82 -5.66 -0.26 -3.12
C GLY A 82 -6.95 0.34 -3.71
N GLY A 83 -6.95 0.73 -4.97
CA GLY A 83 -8.14 1.22 -5.66
C GLY A 83 -9.06 0.09 -6.14
N ALA A 84 -10.33 0.43 -6.41
CA ALA A 84 -11.26 -0.47 -7.05
C ALA A 84 -10.94 -0.62 -8.54
N ALA A 85 -11.01 -1.86 -9.05
CA ALA A 85 -10.90 -2.15 -10.48
C ALA A 85 -12.21 -1.78 -11.20
N ARG A 86 -12.09 -1.34 -12.46
CA ARG A 86 -13.24 -1.09 -13.31
C ARG A 86 -13.99 -2.40 -13.59
N LYS A 87 -15.27 -2.42 -13.27
CA LYS A 87 -16.16 -3.55 -13.58
C LYS A 87 -16.90 -3.32 -14.90
N ALA A 88 -17.38 -4.40 -15.51
CA ALA A 88 -18.23 -4.30 -16.69
C ALA A 88 -19.45 -3.43 -16.41
N GLY A 89 -19.76 -2.50 -17.31
CA GLY A 89 -20.87 -1.55 -17.17
C GLY A 89 -20.57 -0.29 -16.37
N MET A 90 -19.42 -0.18 -15.70
CA MET A 90 -19.02 1.07 -15.03
C MET A 90 -18.50 2.11 -16.04
N THR A 91 -18.95 3.34 -15.87
CA THR A 91 -18.38 4.49 -16.58
C THR A 91 -17.02 4.87 -15.99
N ARG A 92 -16.27 5.73 -16.69
CA ARG A 92 -15.04 6.32 -16.12
C ARG A 92 -15.34 7.22 -14.93
N GLU A 93 -16.48 7.90 -14.93
CA GLU A 93 -16.92 8.75 -13.83
C GLU A 93 -17.26 7.96 -12.59
N ASP A 94 -17.91 6.80 -12.72
CA ASP A 94 -18.21 5.92 -11.59
C ASP A 94 -16.93 5.42 -10.91
N LEU A 95 -15.94 5.01 -11.73
CA LEU A 95 -14.63 4.60 -11.24
C LEU A 95 -13.91 5.75 -10.53
N LEU A 96 -13.95 6.94 -11.12
CA LEU A 96 -13.34 8.14 -10.53
C LEU A 96 -13.95 8.46 -9.17
N LYS A 97 -15.28 8.47 -9.05
CA LYS A 97 -15.94 8.74 -7.78
C LYS A 97 -15.54 7.75 -6.70
N GLY A 98 -15.63 6.46 -6.99
CA GLY A 98 -15.26 5.41 -6.02
C GLY A 98 -13.80 5.48 -5.60
N ASN A 99 -12.89 5.67 -6.54
CA ASN A 99 -11.46 5.76 -6.24
C ASN A 99 -11.06 7.10 -5.58
N ALA A 100 -11.81 8.18 -5.82
CA ALA A 100 -11.64 9.46 -5.12
C ALA A 100 -11.98 9.31 -3.61
N GLU A 101 -13.06 8.61 -3.28
CA GLU A 101 -13.45 8.32 -1.90
C GLU A 101 -12.38 7.46 -1.20
N ILE A 102 -11.89 6.41 -1.86
CA ILE A 102 -10.80 5.56 -1.36
C ILE A 102 -9.54 6.38 -1.11
N ALA A 103 -9.16 7.27 -2.06
CA ALA A 103 -7.99 8.12 -1.93
C ALA A 103 -8.11 9.13 -0.76
N ALA A 104 -9.31 9.71 -0.58
CA ALA A 104 -9.57 10.62 0.53
C ALA A 104 -9.47 9.92 1.88
N GLU A 105 -10.06 8.73 2.00
CA GLU A 105 -9.98 7.93 3.22
C GLU A 105 -8.55 7.48 3.50
N PHE A 106 -7.83 7.04 2.49
CA PHE A 106 -6.41 6.68 2.60
C PHE A 106 -5.57 7.87 3.09
N GLY A 107 -5.78 9.07 2.52
CA GLY A 107 -5.09 10.28 2.98
C GLY A 107 -5.37 10.62 4.44
N LYS A 108 -6.63 10.49 4.89
CA LYS A 108 -7.00 10.70 6.31
C LYS A 108 -6.29 9.70 7.22
N ASN A 109 -6.24 8.43 6.82
CA ASN A 109 -5.56 7.39 7.58
C ASN A 109 -4.05 7.66 7.69
N ILE A 110 -3.41 8.13 6.62
CA ILE A 110 -2.01 8.57 6.67
C ILE A 110 -1.81 9.69 7.67
N LYS A 111 -2.63 10.74 7.60
CA LYS A 111 -2.56 11.87 8.53
C LYS A 111 -2.69 11.44 9.98
N GLN A 112 -3.55 10.46 10.23
CA GLN A 112 -3.86 10.00 11.59
C GLN A 112 -2.80 9.04 12.14
N TYR A 113 -2.30 8.09 11.34
CA TYR A 113 -1.53 6.95 11.82
C TYR A 113 -0.04 6.99 11.46
N CYS A 114 0.34 7.73 10.42
CA CYS A 114 1.76 7.92 10.03
C CYS A 114 2.05 9.35 9.56
N PRO A 115 1.84 10.37 10.41
CA PRO A 115 2.05 11.78 10.03
C PRO A 115 3.50 12.07 9.63
N ASP A 116 4.46 11.24 10.05
CA ASP A 116 5.88 11.38 9.75
C ASP A 116 6.32 10.51 8.55
N VAL A 117 5.38 10.11 7.69
CA VAL A 117 5.69 9.39 6.46
C VAL A 117 6.61 10.21 5.56
N LYS A 118 7.64 9.56 5.01
CA LYS A 118 8.62 10.21 4.15
C LYS A 118 8.21 10.24 2.68
N HIS A 119 7.67 9.10 2.20
CA HIS A 119 7.25 8.96 0.81
C HIS A 119 5.96 8.14 0.70
N ILE A 120 5.08 8.63 -0.17
CA ILE A 120 3.82 7.95 -0.51
C ILE A 120 3.80 7.80 -2.04
N VAL A 121 3.56 6.57 -2.51
CA VAL A 121 3.35 6.27 -3.93
C VAL A 121 1.93 5.78 -4.12
N VAL A 122 1.16 6.45 -4.94
CA VAL A 122 -0.22 6.10 -5.28
C VAL A 122 -0.28 5.68 -6.75
N ILE A 123 -0.75 4.48 -7.02
CA ILE A 123 -0.76 3.92 -8.39
C ILE A 123 -2.15 3.47 -8.88
N PHE A 124 -3.18 3.53 -8.07
CA PHE A 124 -4.54 3.18 -8.53
C PHE A 124 -5.18 4.32 -9.31
N ASN A 125 -5.87 3.95 -10.40
CA ASN A 125 -6.35 4.88 -11.40
C ASN A 125 -7.65 5.62 -11.00
N PRO A 126 -7.78 6.89 -11.46
CA PRO A 126 -6.79 7.70 -12.20
C PRO A 126 -5.72 8.28 -11.27
N ALA A 127 -4.48 7.83 -11.40
CA ALA A 127 -3.40 8.03 -10.42
C ALA A 127 -3.02 9.50 -10.18
N ASP A 128 -3.13 10.35 -11.20
CA ASP A 128 -2.93 11.79 -11.10
C ASP A 128 -3.94 12.45 -10.14
N ILE A 129 -5.20 12.05 -10.22
CA ILE A 129 -6.28 12.57 -9.37
C ILE A 129 -6.24 11.93 -7.99
N THR A 130 -6.12 10.62 -7.90
CA THR A 130 -6.10 9.89 -6.62
C THR A 130 -4.87 10.25 -5.79
N GLY A 131 -3.72 10.47 -6.43
CA GLY A 131 -2.52 10.97 -5.79
C GLY A 131 -2.71 12.37 -5.21
N LEU A 132 -3.32 13.30 -5.99
CA LEU A 132 -3.61 14.66 -5.53
C LEU A 132 -4.61 14.66 -4.35
N ILE A 133 -5.67 13.86 -4.42
CA ILE A 133 -6.64 13.73 -3.33
C ILE A 133 -5.96 13.20 -2.07
N THR A 134 -5.16 12.15 -2.20
CA THR A 134 -4.40 11.59 -1.08
C THR A 134 -3.49 12.64 -0.44
N LEU A 135 -2.76 13.41 -1.24
CA LEU A 135 -1.90 14.49 -0.77
C LEU A 135 -2.66 15.53 0.06
N ILE A 136 -3.81 15.99 -0.46
CA ILE A 136 -4.64 17.01 0.20
C ILE A 136 -5.14 16.50 1.56
N TYR A 137 -5.69 15.29 1.61
CA TYR A 137 -6.26 14.73 2.83
C TYR A 137 -5.19 14.27 3.84
N ALA A 138 -4.04 13.84 3.37
CA ALA A 138 -2.92 13.50 4.24
C ALA A 138 -2.25 14.75 4.86
N GLY A 139 -2.38 15.90 4.20
CA GLY A 139 -1.77 17.14 4.68
C GLY A 139 -0.24 17.10 4.66
N VAL A 140 0.35 16.24 3.83
CA VAL A 140 1.80 16.16 3.62
C VAL A 140 2.23 17.14 2.53
N LYS A 141 3.51 17.55 2.57
CA LYS A 141 4.06 18.38 1.50
C LYS A 141 4.33 17.52 0.26
N PRO A 142 4.16 18.09 -0.95
CA PRO A 142 4.47 17.39 -2.19
C PRO A 142 5.95 17.06 -2.30
#